data_3d64882b8e7a62fc76cfb7ed0bb22bdb
#
_entry.id   3d64882b8e7a62fc76cfb7ed0bb22bdb
#
_cell.length_a   1.000
_cell.length_b   1.000
_cell.length_c   1.000
_cell.angle_alpha   90.00
_cell.angle_beta   90.00
_cell.angle_gamma   90.00
#
_symmetry.space_group_name_H-M   'P 1'
#
loop_
_entity.id
_entity.type
_entity.pdbx_description
1 polymer ?
#
loop_
_entity_poly.entity_id
_entity_poly.type
_entity_poly.pdbx_seq_one_letter_code
_entity_poly.pdbx_strand_id
1 'polypeptide(L)'
;MEKKIVMVMGATSGIGEACARKFASGGYNVIITGRRGEKLDALRQELESMGAEVLAMQFDVRERESARKAVDFLKGKWAKIDVLINNAGLALGLDKEYEGDFNDWDTMIDTNIKGLLNMTRFVVPGMVERNEGHV
;
A
#
# COMPACT_ATOMS: atom_id res chain seq x y z
N MET A 1 8.04 -23.54 -5.99
CA MET A 1 8.66 -22.33 -5.43
C MET A 1 7.57 -21.38 -4.96
N GLU A 2 7.72 -20.85 -3.77
CA GLU A 2 6.81 -19.85 -3.28
C GLU A 2 6.95 -18.56 -4.11
N LYS A 3 5.81 -17.98 -4.45
CA LYS A 3 5.79 -16.67 -5.11
C LYS A 3 6.17 -15.58 -4.12
N LYS A 4 6.89 -14.59 -4.58
CA LYS A 4 7.17 -13.40 -3.79
C LYS A 4 5.90 -12.57 -3.60
N ILE A 5 5.89 -11.78 -2.54
CA ILE A 5 4.73 -10.95 -2.17
C ILE A 5 5.11 -9.48 -2.26
N VAL A 6 4.30 -8.73 -2.99
CA VAL A 6 4.36 -7.27 -3.04
C VAL A 6 3.17 -6.67 -2.30
N MET A 7 3.43 -5.66 -1.49
CA MET A 7 2.38 -4.87 -0.85
C MET A 7 2.33 -3.49 -1.51
N VAL A 8 1.19 -3.16 -2.11
CA VAL A 8 1.00 -1.90 -2.83
C VAL A 8 0.08 -0.98 -2.03
N MET A 9 0.63 0.12 -1.56
CA MET A 9 -0.13 1.16 -0.88
C MET A 9 -0.78 2.09 -1.91
N GLY A 10 -2.04 2.43 -1.70
CA GLY A 10 -2.77 3.28 -2.64
C GLY A 10 -3.01 2.60 -3.98
N ALA A 11 -3.47 1.36 -3.96
CA ALA A 11 -3.62 0.54 -5.15
C ALA A 11 -4.88 0.81 -5.98
N THR A 12 -5.77 1.71 -5.53
CA THR A 12 -7.09 1.86 -6.15
C THR A 12 -7.13 2.81 -7.34
N SER A 13 -6.05 3.45 -7.68
CA SER A 13 -5.98 4.34 -8.86
C SER A 13 -4.55 4.63 -9.28
N GLY A 14 -4.39 5.12 -10.50
CA GLY A 14 -3.13 5.65 -11.02
C GLY A 14 -1.98 4.67 -11.00
N ILE A 15 -0.83 5.16 -10.50
CA ILE A 15 0.42 4.40 -10.49
C ILE A 15 0.32 3.15 -9.61
N GLY A 16 -0.35 3.23 -8.46
CA GLY A 16 -0.51 2.08 -7.57
C GLY A 16 -1.26 0.94 -8.23
N GLU A 17 -2.35 1.23 -8.90
CA GLU A 17 -3.13 0.25 -9.65
C GLU A 17 -2.30 -0.40 -10.77
N ALA A 18 -1.55 0.42 -11.52
CA ALA A 18 -0.67 -0.08 -12.57
C ALA A 18 0.45 -0.96 -12.01
N CYS A 19 1.03 -0.60 -10.86
CA CYS A 19 2.02 -1.42 -10.17
C CYS A 19 1.43 -2.78 -9.77
N ALA A 20 0.23 -2.79 -9.18
CA ALA A 20 -0.42 -4.03 -8.77
C ALA A 20 -0.59 -4.98 -9.96
N ARG A 21 -1.06 -4.48 -11.10
CA ARG A 21 -1.20 -5.27 -12.32
C ARG A 21 0.15 -5.79 -12.82
N LYS A 22 1.16 -4.95 -12.81
CA LYS A 22 2.48 -5.32 -13.32
C LYS A 22 3.12 -6.42 -12.47
N PHE A 23 3.03 -6.32 -11.16
CA PHE A 23 3.55 -7.34 -10.27
C PHE A 23 2.76 -8.65 -10.36
N ALA A 24 1.44 -8.58 -10.47
CA ALA A 24 0.61 -9.77 -10.65
C ALA A 24 0.98 -10.50 -11.95
N SER A 25 1.14 -9.77 -13.05
CA SER A 25 1.55 -10.35 -14.33
C SER A 25 2.97 -10.92 -14.29
N GLY A 26 3.80 -10.42 -13.39
CA GLY A 26 5.16 -10.90 -13.17
C GLY A 26 5.27 -12.10 -12.23
N GLY A 27 4.16 -12.66 -11.80
CA GLY A 27 4.15 -13.86 -10.95
C GLY A 27 4.19 -13.60 -9.45
N TYR A 28 3.97 -12.37 -9.01
CA TYR A 28 3.89 -12.05 -7.58
C TYR A 28 2.48 -12.29 -7.05
N ASN A 29 2.38 -12.65 -5.79
CA ASN A 29 1.14 -12.50 -5.04
C ASN A 29 1.09 -11.07 -4.50
N VAL A 30 -0.10 -10.50 -4.39
CA VAL A 30 -0.24 -9.06 -4.19
C VAL A 30 -1.12 -8.75 -2.99
N ILE A 31 -0.63 -7.89 -2.10
CA ILE A 31 -1.45 -7.25 -1.08
C ILE A 31 -1.78 -5.87 -1.64
N ILE A 32 -3.06 -5.59 -1.80
CA ILE A 32 -3.53 -4.27 -2.25
C ILE A 32 -4.22 -3.54 -1.12
N THR A 33 -3.90 -2.28 -0.95
CA THR A 33 -4.45 -1.46 0.12
C THR A 33 -5.02 -0.15 -0.41
N GLY A 34 -5.99 0.37 0.30
CA GLY A 34 -6.62 1.64 -0.02
C GLY A 34 -7.78 1.93 0.90
N ARG A 35 -8.40 3.08 0.73
CA ARG A 35 -9.55 3.51 1.53
C ARG A 35 -10.89 3.11 0.91
N ARG A 36 -10.91 2.77 -0.38
CA ARG A 36 -12.13 2.52 -1.16
C ARG A 36 -12.33 1.03 -1.38
N GLY A 37 -13.19 0.42 -0.53
CA GLY A 37 -13.40 -1.01 -0.53
C GLY A 37 -13.92 -1.58 -1.85
N GLU A 38 -14.86 -0.90 -2.52
CA GLU A 38 -15.41 -1.35 -3.81
C GLU A 38 -14.34 -1.42 -4.89
N LYS A 39 -13.45 -0.44 -4.95
CA LYS A 39 -12.35 -0.43 -5.91
C LYS A 39 -11.31 -1.49 -5.61
N LEU A 40 -11.04 -1.75 -4.34
CA LEU A 40 -10.16 -2.83 -3.92
C LEU A 40 -10.73 -4.19 -4.35
N ASP A 41 -12.03 -4.42 -4.15
CA ASP A 41 -12.68 -5.67 -4.55
C ASP A 41 -12.62 -5.89 -6.06
N ALA A 42 -12.89 -4.86 -6.83
CA ALA A 42 -12.81 -4.94 -8.30
C ALA A 42 -11.40 -5.27 -8.77
N LEU A 43 -10.40 -4.61 -8.20
CA LEU A 43 -9.00 -4.86 -8.54
C LEU A 43 -8.57 -6.27 -8.11
N ARG A 44 -8.98 -6.71 -6.91
CA ARG A 44 -8.70 -8.06 -6.43
C ARG A 44 -9.17 -9.12 -7.42
N GLN A 45 -10.42 -9.00 -7.88
CA GLN A 45 -11.00 -9.95 -8.84
C GLN A 45 -10.21 -9.95 -10.16
N GLU A 46 -9.82 -8.78 -10.63
CA GLU A 46 -9.02 -8.65 -11.86
C GLU A 46 -7.66 -9.35 -11.70
N LEU A 47 -6.95 -9.08 -10.61
CA LEU A 47 -5.63 -9.67 -10.37
C LEU A 47 -5.71 -11.18 -10.16
N GLU A 48 -6.73 -11.67 -9.48
CA GLU A 48 -6.97 -13.10 -9.30
C GLU A 48 -7.20 -13.78 -10.65
N SER A 49 -7.88 -13.13 -11.58
CA SER A 49 -8.08 -13.66 -12.94
C SER A 49 -6.77 -13.79 -13.71
N MET A 50 -5.73 -13.10 -13.30
CA MET A 50 -4.38 -13.19 -13.87
C MET A 50 -3.55 -14.30 -13.24
N GLY A 51 -4.09 -15.03 -12.27
CA GLY A 51 -3.41 -16.14 -11.60
C GLY A 51 -2.72 -15.77 -10.30
N ALA A 52 -2.79 -14.52 -9.84
CA ALA A 52 -2.22 -14.10 -8.57
C ALA A 52 -3.16 -14.44 -7.41
N GLU A 53 -2.58 -14.74 -6.25
CA GLU A 53 -3.35 -14.68 -5.00
C GLU A 53 -3.30 -13.25 -4.51
N VAL A 54 -4.43 -12.74 -4.04
CA VAL A 54 -4.57 -11.32 -3.67
C VAL A 54 -5.22 -11.19 -2.30
N LEU A 55 -4.63 -10.35 -1.47
CA LEU A 55 -5.21 -9.94 -0.20
C LEU A 55 -5.54 -8.45 -0.29
N ALA A 56 -6.81 -8.11 -0.15
CA ALA A 56 -7.25 -6.72 -0.15
C ALA A 56 -7.46 -6.24 1.29
N MET A 57 -6.89 -5.10 1.63
CA MET A 57 -6.98 -4.53 2.98
C MET A 57 -7.43 -3.07 2.88
N GLN A 58 -8.56 -2.79 3.48
CA GLN A 58 -9.10 -1.43 3.53
C GLN A 58 -8.67 -0.73 4.81
N PHE A 59 -7.82 0.28 4.71
CA PHE A 59 -7.44 1.13 5.83
C PHE A 59 -6.81 2.43 5.33
N ASP A 60 -6.65 3.38 6.23
CA ASP A 60 -6.06 4.68 5.95
C ASP A 60 -4.63 4.73 6.52
N VAL A 61 -3.64 4.92 5.66
CA VAL A 61 -2.22 4.96 6.05
C VAL A 61 -1.89 6.10 7.01
N ARG A 62 -2.72 7.14 7.05
CA ARG A 62 -2.53 8.27 7.98
C ARG A 62 -2.78 7.87 9.42
N GLU A 63 -3.60 6.86 9.64
CA GLU A 63 -3.97 6.36 10.96
C GLU A 63 -3.01 5.26 11.39
N ARG A 64 -2.05 5.64 12.23
CA ARG A 64 -0.96 4.75 12.64
C ARG A 64 -1.46 3.43 13.23
N GLU A 65 -2.47 3.48 14.11
CA GLU A 65 -3.01 2.26 14.72
C GLU A 65 -3.67 1.34 13.69
N SER A 66 -4.40 1.91 12.72
CA SER A 66 -5.01 1.13 11.64
C SER A 66 -3.95 0.46 10.78
N ALA A 67 -2.89 1.19 10.46
CA ALA A 67 -1.76 0.65 9.69
C ALA A 67 -1.04 -0.47 10.46
N ARG A 68 -0.80 -0.27 11.77
CA ARG A 68 -0.19 -1.27 12.62
C ARG A 68 -1.03 -2.55 12.69
N LYS A 69 -2.33 -2.40 12.93
CA LYS A 69 -3.26 -3.55 12.98
C LYS A 69 -3.31 -4.31 11.67
N ALA A 70 -3.28 -3.60 10.54
CA ALA A 70 -3.27 -4.22 9.23
C ALA A 70 -2.03 -5.10 9.03
N VAL A 71 -0.86 -4.59 9.40
CA VAL A 71 0.39 -5.37 9.29
C VAL A 71 0.39 -6.53 10.28
N ASP A 72 -0.04 -6.31 11.51
CA ASP A 72 -0.11 -7.36 12.53
C ASP A 72 -1.10 -8.47 12.17
N PHE A 73 -2.12 -8.16 11.37
CA PHE A 73 -3.10 -9.13 10.88
C PHE A 73 -2.50 -10.14 9.91
N LEU A 74 -1.41 -9.81 9.22
CA LEU A 74 -0.79 -10.67 8.22
C LEU A 74 -0.20 -11.93 8.85
N LYS A 75 -0.61 -13.08 8.33
CA LYS A 75 -0.23 -14.41 8.84
C LYS A 75 0.29 -15.29 7.71
N GLY A 76 1.08 -16.31 8.08
CA GLY A 76 1.61 -17.30 7.14
C GLY A 76 2.44 -16.62 6.05
N LYS A 77 2.19 -16.99 4.80
CA LYS A 77 2.93 -16.43 3.67
C LYS A 77 2.79 -14.91 3.55
N TRP A 78 1.64 -14.36 3.96
CA TRP A 78 1.37 -12.92 3.85
C TRP A 78 2.20 -12.08 4.81
N ALA A 79 2.75 -12.67 5.85
CA ALA A 79 3.61 -11.96 6.79
C ALA A 79 5.00 -11.67 6.21
N LYS A 80 5.40 -12.39 5.17
CA LYS A 80 6.70 -12.19 4.50
C LYS A 80 6.53 -11.30 3.28
N ILE A 81 6.54 -9.99 3.49
CA ILE A 81 6.47 -9.02 2.40
C ILE A 81 7.86 -8.85 1.80
N ASP A 82 7.99 -9.13 0.52
CA ASP A 82 9.26 -9.02 -0.21
C ASP A 82 9.48 -7.63 -0.80
N VAL A 83 8.39 -6.99 -1.22
CA VAL A 83 8.43 -5.64 -1.81
C VAL A 83 7.34 -4.79 -1.19
N LEU A 84 7.70 -3.60 -0.74
CA LEU A 84 6.74 -2.58 -0.29
C LEU A 84 6.76 -1.41 -1.25
N ILE A 85 5.61 -1.09 -1.84
CA ILE A 85 5.44 0.08 -2.70
C ILE A 85 4.65 1.15 -1.94
N ASN A 86 5.36 2.16 -1.47
CA ASN A 86 4.79 3.30 -0.76
C ASN A 86 4.25 4.32 -1.77
N ASN A 87 3.14 3.97 -2.42
CA ASN A 87 2.52 4.82 -3.42
C ASN A 87 1.36 5.67 -2.88
N ALA A 88 0.84 5.37 -1.70
CA ALA A 88 -0.26 6.15 -1.14
C ALA A 88 0.14 7.61 -1.02
N GLY A 89 -0.59 8.48 -1.71
CA GLY A 89 -0.29 9.90 -1.74
C GLY A 89 -1.39 10.66 -2.46
N LEU A 90 -1.42 11.96 -2.23
CA LEU A 90 -2.39 12.85 -2.87
C LEU A 90 -1.84 14.27 -2.94
N ALA A 91 -2.42 15.06 -3.84
CA ALA A 91 -2.20 16.50 -3.91
C ALA A 91 -3.55 17.20 -3.81
N LEU A 92 -3.64 18.20 -2.97
CA LEU A 92 -4.85 18.96 -2.74
C LEU A 92 -4.57 20.45 -2.91
N GLY A 93 -5.56 21.16 -3.47
CA GLY A 93 -5.47 22.59 -3.64
C GLY A 93 -4.62 23.02 -4.83
N LEU A 94 -5.01 24.14 -5.43
CA LEU A 94 -4.28 24.79 -6.52
C LEU A 94 -3.98 26.25 -6.15
N ASP A 95 -4.19 26.60 -4.88
CA ASP A 95 -3.98 27.96 -4.38
C ASP A 95 -2.49 28.26 -4.28
N LYS A 96 -2.17 29.53 -4.30
CA LYS A 96 -0.82 29.99 -3.99
C LYS A 96 -0.48 29.60 -2.55
N GLU A 97 0.77 29.35 -2.27
CA GLU A 97 1.22 28.89 -0.95
C GLU A 97 0.69 29.76 0.20
N TYR A 98 0.70 31.07 0.03
CA TYR A 98 0.24 32.00 1.07
C TYR A 98 -1.29 32.10 1.22
N GLU A 99 -2.03 31.41 0.37
CA GLU A 99 -3.49 31.35 0.38
C GLU A 99 -4.02 29.93 0.63
N GLY A 100 -3.13 28.97 0.84
CA GLY A 100 -3.48 27.56 0.94
C GLY A 100 -4.30 27.23 2.19
N ASP A 101 -5.08 26.15 2.11
CA ASP A 101 -5.88 25.63 3.20
C ASP A 101 -5.02 24.74 4.12
N PHE A 102 -5.00 25.06 5.42
CA PHE A 102 -4.25 24.29 6.40
C PHE A 102 -4.68 22.82 6.47
N ASN A 103 -5.97 22.53 6.32
CA ASN A 103 -6.47 21.17 6.33
C ASN A 103 -5.96 20.36 5.14
N ASP A 104 -5.84 21.00 3.97
CA ASP A 104 -5.26 20.37 2.79
C ASP A 104 -3.79 20.05 3.03
N TRP A 105 -3.03 20.96 3.63
CA TRP A 105 -1.64 20.75 3.96
C TRP A 105 -1.46 19.60 4.95
N ASP A 106 -2.25 19.60 6.02
CA ASP A 106 -2.21 18.54 7.03
C ASP A 106 -2.52 17.18 6.40
N THR A 107 -3.54 17.11 5.55
CA THR A 107 -3.91 15.87 4.86
C THR A 107 -2.79 15.38 3.94
N MET A 108 -2.16 16.27 3.19
CA MET A 108 -1.04 15.91 2.33
C MET A 108 0.17 15.41 3.13
N ILE A 109 0.51 16.10 4.21
CA ILE A 109 1.63 15.70 5.08
C ILE A 109 1.33 14.36 5.75
N ASP A 110 0.12 14.18 6.29
CA ASP A 110 -0.28 12.97 6.97
C ASP A 110 -0.30 11.77 6.02
N THR A 111 -0.71 11.97 4.78
CA THR A 111 -0.75 10.89 3.78
C THR A 111 0.63 10.63 3.18
N ASN A 112 1.25 11.66 2.61
CA ASN A 112 2.45 11.51 1.78
C ASN A 112 3.72 11.28 2.59
N ILE A 113 3.76 11.80 3.82
CA ILE A 113 4.93 11.71 4.70
C ILE A 113 4.69 10.72 5.84
N LYS A 114 3.71 10.98 6.70
CA LYS A 114 3.45 10.13 7.85
C LYS A 114 2.98 8.74 7.44
N GLY A 115 2.12 8.66 6.43
CA GLY A 115 1.64 7.37 5.91
C GLY A 115 2.78 6.50 5.40
N LEU A 116 3.69 7.09 4.64
CA LEU A 116 4.90 6.40 4.16
C LEU A 116 5.74 5.91 5.33
N LEU A 117 5.98 6.76 6.31
CA LEU A 117 6.77 6.42 7.50
C LEU A 117 6.10 5.32 8.32
N ASN A 118 4.78 5.37 8.48
CA ASN A 118 4.03 4.34 9.19
C ASN A 118 4.26 2.95 8.56
N MET A 119 4.03 2.84 7.27
CA MET A 119 4.17 1.56 6.58
C MET A 119 5.62 1.06 6.56
N THR A 120 6.56 1.95 6.32
CA THR A 120 7.98 1.61 6.36
C THR A 120 8.35 1.06 7.73
N ARG A 121 7.92 1.74 8.80
CA ARG A 121 8.22 1.33 10.17
C ARG A 121 7.64 -0.03 10.54
N PHE A 122 6.48 -0.38 10.02
CA PHE A 122 5.82 -1.64 10.35
C PHE A 122 6.25 -2.80 9.45
N VAL A 123 6.66 -2.55 8.22
CA VAL A 123 6.99 -3.59 7.25
C VAL A 123 8.50 -3.88 7.18
N VAL A 124 9.32 -2.86 7.17
CA VAL A 124 10.77 -3.00 6.93
C VAL A 124 11.51 -3.79 8.01
N PRO A 125 11.15 -3.73 9.30
CA PRO A 125 11.85 -4.55 10.30
C PRO A 125 11.90 -6.04 9.96
N GLY A 126 10.82 -6.61 9.40
CA GLY A 126 10.83 -8.00 8.94
C GLY A 126 11.79 -8.24 7.79
N MET A 127 11.90 -7.29 6.87
CA MET A 127 12.87 -7.36 5.76
C MET A 127 14.31 -7.32 6.28
N VAL A 128 14.59 -6.45 7.25
CA VAL A 128 15.91 -6.34 7.88
C VAL A 128 16.26 -7.64 8.58
N GLU A 129 15.33 -8.21 9.34
CA GLU A 129 15.53 -9.47 10.05
C GLU A 129 15.85 -10.63 9.10
N ARG A 130 15.18 -10.68 7.94
CA ARG A 130 15.43 -11.69 6.92
C ARG A 130 16.61 -11.37 6.00
N ASN A 131 17.16 -10.16 6.11
CA ASN A 131 18.21 -9.63 5.22
C ASN A 131 17.79 -9.70 3.74
N GLU A 132 16.51 -9.44 3.46
CA GLU A 132 15.94 -9.50 2.11
C GLU A 132 14.69 -8.62 2.04
N GLY A 133 14.62 -7.78 1.01
CA GLY A 133 13.47 -6.93 0.76
C GLY A 133 13.80 -5.75 -0.14
N HIS A 134 12.74 -5.08 -0.59
CA HIS A 134 12.85 -3.90 -1.44
C HIS A 134 11.74 -2.90 -1.10
N VAL A 135 12.08 -1.62 -0.97
CA VAL A 135 11.12 -0.55 -0.74
C VAL A 135 11.21 0.47 -1.86
#